data_b7b807b5dac3027f2fe137970d07bade
#
_entry.id   b7b807b5dac3027f2fe137970d07bade
#
_cell.length_a   1.000
_cell.length_b   1.000
_cell.length_c   1.000
_cell.angle_alpha   90.00
_cell.angle_beta   90.00
_cell.angle_gamma   90.00
#
_symmetry.space_group_name_H-M   'P 1'
#
loop_
_entity.id
_entity.type
_entity.pdbx_description
1 polymer ?
#
loop_
_entity_poly.entity_id
_entity_poly.type
_entity_poly.pdbx_seq_one_letter_code
_entity_poly.pdbx_strand_id
1 'polypeptide(L)'
;MAAFDISQNTQRIGATTGLASDLARRLESTGRPIRVGLIGSGEMGTDIVTQCQQMTGITVAAIAEINIDSARKALRIAGHDADGHAVAATASDFAAAIEAGKTAITQDAQLVCTSEHIDVVIDATGKPAVGAEIGLTAMEHGKHLVMMNVEADVTVGAYLQAQARRLGVVYTLGAGDEPSSTMELINFVTGLGYPIVAAGKGKNNPLNIDATPDVYMDEAKRRNMNPRMLVEFVDGSKTMVEMAAIANATGLVPDCPGMHGPAATLAELETVLCPKADGGVLSRKGVVDYSIGKGVAPGVFVIAEMAHPRLRERMHDLKLGAGPYYTFYRPYHLTSLEVPLSCARAVLYKTADMQPLDVPTAEVCAVAKKDLKPGERIDAIGEYTYRAWIMAVGDAVKSRAVPCGLLEGGKVTKAVKKGELLTYDNCAVDANSGIVKLRQRQDDMLKDMMA
;
A
#
# COMPACT_ATOMS: atom_id res chain seq x y z
N MET A 1 -29.01 -12.37 18.00
CA MET A 1 -28.34 -13.08 16.92
C MET A 1 -27.66 -14.27 17.55
N ALA A 2 -27.99 -15.48 17.10
CA ALA A 2 -27.37 -16.71 17.62
C ALA A 2 -25.85 -16.63 17.26
N ALA A 3 -25.01 -16.91 18.26
CA ALA A 3 -23.56 -17.02 18.04
C ALA A 3 -23.34 -18.12 16.99
N PHE A 4 -22.60 -17.79 15.96
CA PHE A 4 -22.20 -18.75 14.93
C PHE A 4 -21.20 -19.70 15.59
N ASP A 5 -21.65 -20.88 15.97
CA ASP A 5 -20.78 -21.93 16.53
C ASP A 5 -19.95 -22.55 15.38
N ILE A 6 -18.73 -22.05 15.24
CA ILE A 6 -17.75 -22.53 14.25
C ILE A 6 -17.25 -23.94 14.60
N SER A 7 -17.52 -24.46 15.82
CA SER A 7 -16.99 -25.73 16.31
C SER A 7 -17.66 -26.98 15.69
N GLN A 8 -18.79 -26.85 15.04
CA GLN A 8 -19.61 -28.02 14.67
C GLN A 8 -19.53 -28.44 13.21
N ASN A 9 -18.85 -27.75 12.32
CA ASN A 9 -18.80 -28.24 10.94
C ASN A 9 -17.65 -27.72 10.12
N THR A 10 -16.46 -28.21 10.38
CA THR A 10 -15.46 -28.14 9.30
C THR A 10 -14.55 -29.36 9.41
N GLN A 11 -14.87 -30.39 8.68
CA GLN A 11 -13.83 -31.07 7.95
C GLN A 11 -13.04 -29.96 7.22
N ARG A 12 -11.97 -29.45 7.86
CA ARG A 12 -11.09 -28.48 7.21
C ARG A 12 -10.52 -29.17 6.00
N ILE A 13 -11.10 -28.96 4.84
CA ILE A 13 -10.49 -29.29 3.57
C ILE A 13 -9.27 -28.36 3.49
N GLY A 14 -8.17 -28.79 4.07
CA GLY A 14 -6.91 -28.06 4.07
C GLY A 14 -5.99 -28.65 3.02
N ALA A 15 -5.35 -27.80 2.23
CA ALA A 15 -4.21 -28.22 1.45
C ALA A 15 -3.11 -28.75 2.38
N THR A 16 -2.47 -29.85 2.02
CA THR A 16 -1.32 -30.42 2.76
C THR A 16 -0.05 -29.59 2.60
N THR A 17 -0.09 -28.56 1.75
CA THR A 17 0.99 -27.65 1.42
C THR A 17 0.48 -26.20 1.40
N GLY A 18 1.40 -25.25 1.49
CA GLY A 18 1.12 -23.82 1.43
C GLY A 18 0.93 -23.17 2.78
N LEU A 19 0.68 -21.86 2.77
CA LEU A 19 0.77 -20.98 3.93
C LEU A 19 -0.09 -21.42 5.11
N ALA A 20 -1.33 -21.86 4.86
CA ALA A 20 -2.24 -22.31 5.92
C ALA A 20 -1.69 -23.56 6.65
N SER A 21 -1.14 -24.52 5.89
CA SER A 21 -0.48 -25.71 6.44
C SER A 21 0.77 -25.35 7.25
N ASP A 22 1.54 -24.38 6.76
CA ASP A 22 2.79 -23.96 7.42
C ASP A 22 2.51 -23.20 8.73
N LEU A 23 1.46 -22.39 8.77
CA LEU A 23 0.97 -21.74 10.00
C LEU A 23 0.54 -22.77 11.05
N ALA A 24 -0.22 -23.79 10.63
CA ALA A 24 -0.66 -24.86 11.53
C ALA A 24 0.53 -25.65 12.08
N ARG A 25 1.48 -26.07 11.24
CA ARG A 25 2.69 -26.80 11.66
C ARG A 25 3.56 -25.96 12.60
N ARG A 26 3.70 -24.65 12.34
CA ARG A 26 4.43 -23.76 13.25
C ARG A 26 3.73 -23.69 14.61
N LEU A 27 2.40 -23.53 14.63
CA LEU A 27 1.64 -23.49 15.87
C LEU A 27 1.83 -24.79 16.67
N GLU A 28 1.73 -25.96 16.02
CA GLU A 28 1.95 -27.26 16.66
C GLU A 28 3.37 -27.40 17.22
N SER A 29 4.38 -26.97 16.47
CA SER A 29 5.78 -27.11 16.86
C SER A 29 6.25 -26.14 17.95
N THR A 30 5.68 -24.91 17.97
CA THR A 30 6.10 -23.86 18.91
C THR A 30 5.14 -23.64 20.06
N GLY A 31 3.90 -24.16 19.97
CA GLY A 31 2.80 -23.88 20.90
C GLY A 31 2.34 -22.42 20.90
N ARG A 32 2.81 -21.59 19.92
CA ARG A 32 2.58 -20.16 19.91
C ARG A 32 2.21 -19.66 18.51
N PRO A 33 1.07 -18.93 18.35
CA PRO A 33 0.74 -18.28 17.09
C PRO A 33 1.75 -17.15 16.77
N ILE A 34 1.79 -16.72 15.51
CA ILE A 34 2.42 -15.46 15.12
C ILE A 34 1.66 -14.34 15.81
N ARG A 35 2.39 -13.47 16.52
CA ARG A 35 1.86 -12.35 17.28
C ARG A 35 2.02 -11.07 16.50
N VAL A 36 0.91 -10.54 16.03
CA VAL A 36 0.82 -9.29 15.28
C VAL A 36 0.60 -8.13 16.24
N GLY A 37 1.39 -7.07 16.09
CA GLY A 37 1.13 -5.76 16.68
C GLY A 37 0.51 -4.85 15.62
N LEU A 38 -0.73 -4.42 15.83
CA LEU A 38 -1.47 -3.54 14.93
C LEU A 38 -1.41 -2.11 15.43
N ILE A 39 -1.05 -1.16 14.56
CA ILE A 39 -1.04 0.27 14.88
C ILE A 39 -2.08 0.97 14.02
N GLY A 40 -3.16 1.44 14.67
CA GLY A 40 -4.37 1.95 14.03
C GLY A 40 -5.48 0.90 13.91
N SER A 41 -6.65 1.19 14.47
CA SER A 41 -7.83 0.31 14.45
C SER A 41 -9.05 0.96 13.81
N GLY A 42 -8.82 1.73 12.76
CA GLY A 42 -9.88 2.25 11.88
C GLY A 42 -10.58 1.12 11.12
N GLU A 43 -11.16 1.43 9.97
CA GLU A 43 -11.86 0.46 9.13
C GLU A 43 -10.93 -0.71 8.74
N MET A 44 -9.77 -0.42 8.12
CA MET A 44 -8.80 -1.42 7.71
C MET A 44 -8.24 -2.24 8.88
N GLY A 45 -7.92 -1.58 10.00
CA GLY A 45 -7.44 -2.28 11.20
C GLY A 45 -8.50 -3.21 11.80
N THR A 46 -9.77 -2.82 11.76
CA THR A 46 -10.89 -3.67 12.19
C THR A 46 -11.01 -4.93 11.33
N ASP A 47 -10.87 -4.79 10.00
CA ASP A 47 -10.88 -5.91 9.08
C ASP A 47 -9.72 -6.88 9.33
N ILE A 48 -8.51 -6.36 9.59
CA ILE A 48 -7.32 -7.16 9.92
C ILE A 48 -7.55 -7.99 11.18
N VAL A 49 -8.08 -7.36 12.25
CA VAL A 49 -8.40 -8.06 13.50
C VAL A 49 -9.41 -9.17 13.23
N THR A 50 -10.46 -8.85 12.47
CA THR A 50 -11.53 -9.80 12.12
C THR A 50 -11.00 -10.96 11.30
N GLN A 51 -10.15 -10.69 10.31
CA GLN A 51 -9.56 -11.72 9.45
C GLN A 51 -8.60 -12.63 10.22
N CYS A 52 -7.77 -12.07 11.11
CA CYS A 52 -6.87 -12.88 11.94
C CYS A 52 -7.63 -13.89 12.82
N GLN A 53 -8.84 -13.56 13.28
CA GLN A 53 -9.70 -14.51 14.03
C GLN A 53 -10.14 -15.72 13.21
N GLN A 54 -10.16 -15.62 11.88
CA GLN A 54 -10.52 -16.73 11.00
C GLN A 54 -9.32 -17.62 10.65
N MET A 55 -8.08 -17.19 11.00
CA MET A 55 -6.85 -17.86 10.59
C MET A 55 -6.23 -18.64 11.75
N THR A 56 -5.79 -19.87 11.49
CA THR A 56 -5.06 -20.66 12.47
C THR A 56 -3.60 -20.23 12.50
N GLY A 57 -3.01 -20.07 13.67
CA GLY A 57 -1.57 -19.83 13.84
C GLY A 57 -1.10 -18.39 13.73
N ILE A 58 -2.03 -17.42 13.65
CA ILE A 58 -1.75 -15.99 13.71
C ILE A 58 -2.79 -15.30 14.59
N THR A 59 -2.40 -14.26 15.30
CA THR A 59 -3.31 -13.48 16.16
C THR A 59 -2.85 -12.04 16.28
N VAL A 60 -3.79 -11.11 16.43
CA VAL A 60 -3.49 -9.72 16.82
C VAL A 60 -3.29 -9.70 18.34
N ALA A 61 -2.02 -9.74 18.77
CA ALA A 61 -1.65 -9.78 20.18
C ALA A 61 -1.70 -8.40 20.85
N ALA A 62 -1.56 -7.33 20.06
CA ALA A 62 -1.65 -5.97 20.57
C ALA A 62 -2.23 -5.00 19.54
N ILE A 63 -2.91 -3.95 20.03
CA ILE A 63 -3.41 -2.83 19.24
C ILE A 63 -2.94 -1.52 19.89
N ALA A 64 -2.19 -0.71 19.13
CA ALA A 64 -1.95 0.69 19.49
C ALA A 64 -2.98 1.59 18.81
N GLU A 65 -3.73 2.35 19.59
CA GLU A 65 -4.80 3.22 19.07
C GLU A 65 -4.98 4.43 20.00
N ILE A 66 -5.00 5.62 19.43
CA ILE A 66 -5.18 6.88 20.18
C ILE A 66 -6.52 6.87 20.92
N ASN A 67 -7.57 6.38 20.26
CA ASN A 67 -8.89 6.21 20.87
C ASN A 67 -9.09 4.73 21.27
N ILE A 68 -8.87 4.42 22.54
CA ILE A 68 -9.03 3.07 23.12
C ILE A 68 -10.39 2.43 22.77
N ASP A 69 -11.46 3.22 22.70
CA ASP A 69 -12.78 2.68 22.39
C ASP A 69 -12.92 2.22 20.94
N SER A 70 -12.12 2.80 20.03
CA SER A 70 -12.02 2.30 18.65
C SER A 70 -11.40 0.89 18.62
N ALA A 71 -10.33 0.66 19.38
CA ALA A 71 -9.71 -0.67 19.48
C ALA A 71 -10.67 -1.69 20.12
N ARG A 72 -11.36 -1.33 21.19
CA ARG A 72 -12.41 -2.17 21.80
C ARG A 72 -13.54 -2.49 20.82
N LYS A 73 -13.96 -1.51 20.01
CA LYS A 73 -14.99 -1.69 18.98
C LYS A 73 -14.52 -2.68 17.92
N ALA A 74 -13.27 -2.57 17.45
CA ALA A 74 -12.68 -3.47 16.46
C ALA A 74 -12.66 -4.91 16.98
N LEU A 75 -12.19 -5.15 18.21
CA LEU A 75 -12.18 -6.47 18.85
C LEU A 75 -13.59 -7.05 18.99
N ARG A 76 -14.56 -6.25 19.40
CA ARG A 76 -15.96 -6.68 19.53
C ARG A 76 -16.56 -7.07 18.18
N ILE A 77 -16.28 -6.30 17.13
CA ILE A 77 -16.71 -6.62 15.74
C ILE A 77 -16.10 -7.95 15.30
N ALA A 78 -14.83 -8.18 15.62
CA ALA A 78 -14.13 -9.43 15.32
C ALA A 78 -14.63 -10.64 16.14
N GLY A 79 -15.49 -10.43 17.13
CA GLY A 79 -16.06 -11.52 17.95
C GLY A 79 -15.25 -11.86 19.19
N HIS A 80 -14.32 -11.00 19.62
CA HIS A 80 -13.63 -11.23 20.88
C HIS A 80 -14.56 -11.04 22.08
N ASP A 81 -14.40 -11.88 23.10
CA ASP A 81 -15.08 -11.75 24.37
C ASP A 81 -14.71 -10.45 25.08
N ALA A 82 -15.59 -9.96 25.97
CA ALA A 82 -15.36 -8.74 26.74
C ALA A 82 -14.06 -8.80 27.56
N ASP A 83 -13.70 -9.97 28.06
CA ASP A 83 -12.49 -10.21 28.85
C ASP A 83 -11.26 -10.58 27.99
N GLY A 84 -11.42 -10.67 26.68
CA GLY A 84 -10.37 -11.04 25.72
C GLY A 84 -9.30 -9.96 25.48
N HIS A 85 -9.37 -8.82 26.16
CA HIS A 85 -8.40 -7.72 26.03
C HIS A 85 -8.11 -7.05 27.36
N ALA A 86 -6.99 -6.33 27.42
CA ALA A 86 -6.61 -5.50 28.56
C ALA A 86 -5.95 -4.18 28.09
N VAL A 87 -6.28 -3.08 28.75
CA VAL A 87 -5.61 -1.79 28.49
C VAL A 87 -4.29 -1.77 29.22
N ALA A 88 -3.22 -1.46 28.53
CA ALA A 88 -1.85 -1.44 29.05
C ALA A 88 -1.22 -0.04 28.85
N ALA A 89 -0.79 0.57 29.95
CA ALA A 89 -0.09 1.85 29.94
C ALA A 89 1.43 1.69 30.14
N THR A 90 1.88 0.53 30.63
CA THR A 90 3.30 0.22 30.88
C THR A 90 3.73 -1.02 30.13
N ALA A 91 5.04 -1.18 29.93
CA ALA A 91 5.60 -2.39 29.32
C ALA A 91 5.27 -3.67 30.12
N SER A 92 5.21 -3.57 31.45
CA SER A 92 4.85 -4.70 32.32
C SER A 92 3.40 -5.12 32.11
N ASP A 93 2.44 -4.17 32.10
CA ASP A 93 1.02 -4.47 31.88
C ASP A 93 0.79 -5.03 30.46
N PHE A 94 1.54 -4.48 29.48
CA PHE A 94 1.49 -4.93 28.09
C PHE A 94 1.94 -6.40 27.96
N ALA A 95 3.08 -6.75 28.54
CA ALA A 95 3.59 -8.11 28.55
C ALA A 95 2.62 -9.06 29.27
N ALA A 96 2.16 -8.69 30.47
CA ALA A 96 1.24 -9.50 31.25
C ALA A 96 -0.09 -9.77 30.52
N ALA A 97 -0.62 -8.80 29.79
CA ALA A 97 -1.82 -8.99 28.98
C ALA A 97 -1.62 -10.05 27.89
N ILE A 98 -0.52 -9.96 27.13
CA ILE A 98 -0.21 -10.91 26.05
C ILE A 98 0.08 -12.30 26.60
N GLU A 99 0.81 -12.42 27.71
CA GLU A 99 1.10 -13.70 28.38
C GLU A 99 -0.17 -14.37 28.92
N ALA A 100 -1.14 -13.58 29.37
CA ALA A 100 -2.46 -14.08 29.77
C ALA A 100 -3.37 -14.46 28.57
N GLY A 101 -2.86 -14.41 27.32
CA GLY A 101 -3.63 -14.72 26.12
C GLY A 101 -4.64 -13.63 25.70
N LYS A 102 -4.53 -12.42 26.26
CA LYS A 102 -5.38 -11.27 25.92
C LYS A 102 -4.73 -10.38 24.88
N THR A 103 -5.54 -9.66 24.10
CA THR A 103 -5.05 -8.58 23.25
C THR A 103 -4.72 -7.36 24.12
N ALA A 104 -3.48 -6.90 24.12
CA ALA A 104 -3.08 -5.67 24.78
C ALA A 104 -3.54 -4.45 23.97
N ILE A 105 -4.24 -3.51 24.60
CA ILE A 105 -4.62 -2.23 23.98
C ILE A 105 -3.81 -1.12 24.63
N THR A 106 -3.18 -0.28 23.84
CA THR A 106 -2.38 0.86 24.33
C THR A 106 -2.58 2.10 23.49
N GLN A 107 -2.30 3.28 24.07
CA GLN A 107 -2.19 4.55 23.32
C GLN A 107 -0.75 4.82 22.86
N ASP A 108 0.21 4.07 23.37
CA ASP A 108 1.63 4.21 23.06
C ASP A 108 2.08 3.16 22.03
N ALA A 109 2.25 3.57 20.78
CA ALA A 109 2.73 2.70 19.71
C ALA A 109 4.15 2.17 19.98
N GLN A 110 4.94 2.84 20.82
CA GLN A 110 6.29 2.37 21.17
C GLN A 110 6.25 1.03 21.93
N LEU A 111 5.24 0.82 22.78
CA LEU A 111 5.06 -0.47 23.46
C LEU A 111 4.87 -1.62 22.49
N VAL A 112 4.15 -1.40 21.37
CA VAL A 112 3.99 -2.40 20.30
C VAL A 112 5.31 -2.63 19.56
N CYS A 113 6.01 -1.54 19.18
CA CYS A 113 7.24 -1.62 18.38
C CYS A 113 8.40 -2.26 19.15
N THR A 114 8.49 -2.04 20.46
CA THR A 114 9.67 -2.46 21.26
C THR A 114 9.48 -3.80 21.97
N SER A 115 8.23 -4.29 22.13
CA SER A 115 7.93 -5.50 22.89
C SER A 115 8.49 -6.77 22.24
N GLU A 116 9.16 -7.61 23.02
CA GLU A 116 9.62 -8.94 22.60
C GLU A 116 8.47 -9.93 22.33
N HIS A 117 7.26 -9.62 22.79
CA HIS A 117 6.08 -10.45 22.58
C HIS A 117 5.44 -10.26 21.20
N ILE A 118 5.94 -9.34 20.36
CA ILE A 118 5.44 -9.08 19.00
C ILE A 118 6.46 -9.61 17.98
N ASP A 119 5.97 -10.33 16.98
CA ASP A 119 6.77 -10.88 15.89
C ASP A 119 6.81 -9.95 14.66
N VAL A 120 5.69 -9.29 14.38
CA VAL A 120 5.49 -8.43 13.19
C VAL A 120 4.55 -7.28 13.52
N VAL A 121 4.87 -6.09 13.01
CA VAL A 121 4.08 -4.87 13.19
C VAL A 121 3.39 -4.50 11.88
N ILE A 122 2.11 -4.11 11.96
CA ILE A 122 1.35 -3.54 10.86
C ILE A 122 1.15 -2.05 11.16
N ASP A 123 1.54 -1.18 10.22
CA ASP A 123 1.12 0.22 10.22
C ASP A 123 -0.17 0.39 9.41
N ALA A 124 -1.26 0.71 10.09
CA ALA A 124 -2.57 1.04 9.52
C ALA A 124 -3.04 2.44 9.96
N THR A 125 -2.12 3.36 10.21
CA THR A 125 -2.42 4.72 10.71
C THR A 125 -2.96 5.65 9.64
N GLY A 126 -2.66 5.41 8.36
CA GLY A 126 -2.99 6.31 7.25
C GLY A 126 -2.32 7.69 7.36
N LYS A 127 -1.22 7.79 8.13
CA LYS A 127 -0.42 9.01 8.32
C LYS A 127 1.04 8.75 7.94
N PRO A 128 1.51 9.26 6.78
CA PRO A 128 2.83 8.92 6.24
C PRO A 128 4.00 9.18 7.20
N ALA A 129 4.01 10.33 7.86
CA ALA A 129 5.08 10.67 8.80
C ALA A 129 5.11 9.74 10.02
N VAL A 130 3.93 9.44 10.58
CA VAL A 130 3.79 8.56 11.74
C VAL A 130 4.17 7.13 11.39
N GLY A 131 3.66 6.61 10.26
CA GLY A 131 3.94 5.25 9.80
C GLY A 131 5.43 5.02 9.53
N ALA A 132 6.10 6.00 8.92
CA ALA A 132 7.54 5.91 8.66
C ALA A 132 8.39 5.87 9.95
N GLU A 133 8.07 6.72 10.94
CA GLU A 133 8.78 6.75 12.23
C GLU A 133 8.54 5.47 13.05
N ILE A 134 7.29 5.06 13.17
CA ILE A 134 6.88 3.85 13.87
C ILE A 134 7.51 2.62 13.21
N GLY A 135 7.44 2.55 11.87
CA GLY A 135 8.02 1.45 11.13
C GLY A 135 9.52 1.31 11.33
N LEU A 136 10.25 2.42 11.32
CA LEU A 136 11.68 2.40 11.60
C LEU A 136 11.96 1.90 13.01
N THR A 137 11.23 2.40 14.02
CA THR A 137 11.37 1.95 15.40
C THR A 137 11.11 0.45 15.55
N ALA A 138 10.03 -0.06 14.93
CA ALA A 138 9.71 -1.49 14.96
C ALA A 138 10.85 -2.35 14.38
N MET A 139 11.39 -1.94 13.24
CA MET A 139 12.50 -2.66 12.58
C MET A 139 13.80 -2.61 13.42
N GLU A 140 14.12 -1.47 14.05
CA GLU A 140 15.27 -1.33 14.95
C GLU A 140 15.17 -2.25 16.17
N HIS A 141 13.95 -2.65 16.57
CA HIS A 141 13.71 -3.64 17.62
C HIS A 141 13.45 -5.05 17.10
N GLY A 142 13.88 -5.34 15.86
CA GLY A 142 13.87 -6.68 15.28
C GLY A 142 12.50 -7.16 14.82
N LYS A 143 11.51 -6.27 14.65
CA LYS A 143 10.18 -6.63 14.15
C LYS A 143 10.14 -6.58 12.63
N HIS A 144 9.45 -7.54 12.00
CA HIS A 144 9.06 -7.38 10.62
C HIS A 144 8.02 -6.26 10.51
N LEU A 145 8.01 -5.53 9.40
CA LEU A 145 7.08 -4.43 9.16
C LEU A 145 6.23 -4.70 7.93
N VAL A 146 4.91 -4.66 8.12
CA VAL A 146 3.92 -4.64 7.04
C VAL A 146 3.31 -3.25 6.99
N MET A 147 3.59 -2.53 5.90
CA MET A 147 3.18 -1.16 5.68
C MET A 147 1.90 -1.11 4.85
N MET A 148 0.81 -0.60 5.41
CA MET A 148 -0.40 -0.30 4.65
C MET A 148 -0.44 1.15 4.16
N ASN A 149 0.48 1.98 4.64
CA ASN A 149 0.60 3.38 4.29
C ASN A 149 1.47 3.53 3.04
N VAL A 150 0.86 3.33 1.88
CA VAL A 150 1.55 3.37 0.58
C VAL A 150 2.15 4.77 0.32
N GLU A 151 1.55 5.82 0.88
CA GLU A 151 2.05 7.20 0.81
C GLU A 151 3.40 7.35 1.52
N ALA A 152 3.62 6.63 2.63
CA ALA A 152 4.92 6.58 3.30
C ALA A 152 5.95 5.81 2.45
N ASP A 153 5.54 4.69 1.86
CA ASP A 153 6.40 3.86 1.01
C ASP A 153 6.91 4.65 -0.21
N VAL A 154 6.05 5.30 -0.97
CA VAL A 154 6.49 6.06 -2.14
C VAL A 154 7.32 7.30 -1.79
N THR A 155 7.29 7.76 -0.54
CA THR A 155 8.04 8.93 -0.08
C THR A 155 9.42 8.56 0.46
N VAL A 156 9.51 7.51 1.30
CA VAL A 156 10.73 7.11 2.02
C VAL A 156 10.99 5.59 2.02
N GLY A 157 10.27 4.83 1.19
CA GLY A 157 10.31 3.37 1.18
C GLY A 157 11.68 2.79 0.85
N ALA A 158 12.44 3.39 -0.06
CA ALA A 158 13.79 2.93 -0.37
C ALA A 158 14.72 3.01 0.86
N TYR A 159 14.59 4.05 1.68
CA TYR A 159 15.32 4.16 2.94
C TYR A 159 14.85 3.10 3.95
N LEU A 160 13.52 2.92 4.12
CA LEU A 160 12.97 1.91 5.03
C LEU A 160 13.42 0.50 4.63
N GLN A 161 13.39 0.18 3.34
CA GLN A 161 13.87 -1.10 2.81
C GLN A 161 15.38 -1.31 3.06
N ALA A 162 16.19 -0.28 2.87
CA ALA A 162 17.62 -0.34 3.16
C ALA A 162 17.87 -0.60 4.65
N GLN A 163 17.10 0.02 5.54
CA GLN A 163 17.18 -0.23 6.98
C GLN A 163 16.72 -1.65 7.34
N ALA A 164 15.60 -2.13 6.76
CA ALA A 164 15.13 -3.50 6.99
C ALA A 164 16.20 -4.53 6.63
N ARG A 165 16.84 -4.36 5.46
CA ARG A 165 17.96 -5.23 5.02
C ARG A 165 19.12 -5.18 5.98
N ARG A 166 19.54 -4.00 6.43
CA ARG A 166 20.63 -3.82 7.40
C ARG A 166 20.33 -4.50 8.74
N LEU A 167 19.07 -4.48 9.17
CA LEU A 167 18.60 -5.02 10.44
C LEU A 167 18.21 -6.51 10.37
N GLY A 168 18.19 -7.10 9.17
CA GLY A 168 17.83 -8.51 8.97
C GLY A 168 16.36 -8.80 9.19
N VAL A 169 15.48 -7.81 9.00
CA VAL A 169 14.02 -7.93 9.09
C VAL A 169 13.37 -7.75 7.73
N VAL A 170 12.09 -8.11 7.61
CA VAL A 170 11.30 -7.89 6.39
C VAL A 170 10.57 -6.56 6.51
N TYR A 171 10.68 -5.75 5.46
CA TYR A 171 9.79 -4.64 5.13
C TYR A 171 8.97 -5.03 3.91
N THR A 172 7.65 -4.87 3.96
CA THR A 172 6.75 -5.16 2.85
C THR A 172 5.54 -4.25 2.86
N LEU A 173 5.03 -3.89 1.68
CA LEU A 173 3.63 -3.46 1.57
C LEU A 173 2.70 -4.63 1.85
N GLY A 174 1.52 -4.34 2.41
CA GLY A 174 0.52 -5.35 2.73
C GLY A 174 -0.07 -6.01 1.50
N ALA A 175 -0.23 -7.34 1.52
CA ALA A 175 -0.98 -8.06 0.50
C ALA A 175 -2.42 -7.54 0.43
N GLY A 176 -3.04 -7.67 -0.74
CA GLY A 176 -4.45 -7.32 -0.96
C GLY A 176 -4.71 -5.88 -1.38
N ASP A 177 -3.77 -4.96 -1.23
CA ASP A 177 -3.86 -3.64 -1.87
C ASP A 177 -3.50 -3.76 -3.36
N GLU A 178 -3.92 -2.80 -4.19
CA GLU A 178 -3.72 -2.87 -5.63
C GLU A 178 -2.24 -3.05 -6.02
N PRO A 179 -1.27 -2.36 -5.39
CA PRO A 179 0.14 -2.57 -5.71
C PRO A 179 0.60 -4.01 -5.48
N SER A 180 0.34 -4.57 -4.32
CA SER A 180 0.75 -5.94 -3.97
C SER A 180 -0.01 -6.99 -4.79
N SER A 181 -1.29 -6.76 -5.09
CA SER A 181 -2.08 -7.63 -5.97
C SER A 181 -1.57 -7.60 -7.42
N THR A 182 -1.11 -6.44 -7.90
CA THR A 182 -0.44 -6.33 -9.21
C THR A 182 0.90 -7.05 -9.19
N MET A 183 1.65 -6.97 -8.07
CA MET A 183 2.93 -7.65 -7.92
C MET A 183 2.81 -9.18 -7.98
N GLU A 184 1.71 -9.77 -7.51
CA GLU A 184 1.44 -11.20 -7.68
C GLU A 184 1.38 -11.59 -9.17
N LEU A 185 0.68 -10.80 -10.00
CA LEU A 185 0.64 -11.01 -11.45
C LEU A 185 2.01 -10.77 -12.10
N ILE A 186 2.73 -9.73 -11.68
CA ILE A 186 4.08 -9.43 -12.15
C ILE A 186 5.01 -10.60 -11.88
N ASN A 187 5.01 -11.13 -10.66
CA ASN A 187 5.82 -12.29 -10.27
C ASN A 187 5.46 -13.54 -11.09
N PHE A 188 4.19 -13.77 -11.36
CA PHE A 188 3.74 -14.86 -12.23
C PHE A 188 4.26 -14.70 -13.67
N VAL A 189 4.07 -13.53 -14.26
CA VAL A 189 4.45 -13.24 -15.66
C VAL A 189 5.97 -13.27 -15.85
N THR A 190 6.71 -12.60 -14.93
CA THR A 190 8.18 -12.57 -15.00
C THR A 190 8.80 -13.92 -14.66
N GLY A 191 8.17 -14.69 -13.76
CA GLY A 191 8.58 -16.08 -13.45
C GLY A 191 8.47 -17.02 -14.66
N LEU A 192 7.57 -16.73 -15.62
CA LEU A 192 7.49 -17.39 -16.91
C LEU A 192 8.48 -16.84 -17.95
N GLY A 193 9.20 -15.75 -17.62
CA GLY A 193 10.18 -15.13 -18.50
C GLY A 193 9.60 -14.15 -19.53
N TYR A 194 8.36 -13.67 -19.35
CA TYR A 194 7.75 -12.73 -20.28
C TYR A 194 8.01 -11.27 -19.91
N PRO A 195 8.41 -10.43 -20.89
CA PRO A 195 8.54 -8.99 -20.71
C PRO A 195 7.19 -8.34 -20.41
N ILE A 196 7.20 -7.41 -19.45
CA ILE A 196 6.02 -6.59 -19.14
C ILE A 196 5.95 -5.40 -20.09
N VAL A 197 4.79 -5.21 -20.69
CA VAL A 197 4.46 -4.04 -21.52
C VAL A 197 3.88 -2.94 -20.66
N ALA A 198 2.85 -3.25 -19.89
CA ALA A 198 2.23 -2.36 -18.92
C ALA A 198 1.71 -3.14 -17.71
N ALA A 199 1.71 -2.52 -16.54
CA ALA A 199 1.09 -3.06 -15.34
C ALA A 199 0.28 -1.97 -14.63
N GLY A 200 -0.83 -2.35 -13.99
CA GLY A 200 -1.66 -1.37 -13.29
C GLY A 200 -3.02 -1.87 -12.86
N LYS A 201 -3.95 -0.92 -12.73
CA LYS A 201 -5.27 -1.17 -12.14
C LYS A 201 -6.42 -0.52 -12.92
N GLY A 202 -7.63 -1.01 -12.67
CA GLY A 202 -8.86 -0.29 -12.99
C GLY A 202 -9.17 0.76 -11.91
N LYS A 203 -9.49 1.98 -12.33
CA LYS A 203 -9.90 3.04 -11.40
C LYS A 203 -11.38 2.90 -11.06
N ASN A 204 -11.67 2.52 -9.82
CA ASN A 204 -13.03 2.19 -9.39
C ASN A 204 -13.95 3.42 -9.26
N ASN A 205 -13.46 4.52 -8.68
CA ASN A 205 -14.24 5.74 -8.52
C ASN A 205 -14.11 6.64 -9.76
N PRO A 206 -15.19 7.32 -10.20
CA PRO A 206 -15.11 8.31 -11.28
C PRO A 206 -14.03 9.36 -10.98
N LEU A 207 -13.29 9.78 -12.02
CA LEU A 207 -12.24 10.77 -11.85
C LEU A 207 -12.85 12.18 -11.80
N ASN A 208 -12.63 12.88 -10.69
CA ASN A 208 -12.93 14.30 -10.54
C ASN A 208 -11.72 15.00 -9.90
N ILE A 209 -10.88 15.59 -10.73
CA ILE A 209 -9.61 16.23 -10.32
C ILE A 209 -9.81 17.45 -9.42
N ASP A 210 -11.02 17.99 -9.34
CA ASP A 210 -11.39 19.16 -8.55
C ASP A 210 -12.14 18.79 -7.26
N ALA A 211 -12.19 17.49 -6.93
CA ALA A 211 -12.86 17.00 -5.73
C ALA A 211 -12.28 17.65 -4.45
N THR A 212 -13.17 18.03 -3.53
CA THR A 212 -12.81 18.54 -2.20
C THR A 212 -13.67 17.86 -1.14
N PRO A 213 -13.21 17.81 0.14
CA PRO A 213 -13.96 17.15 1.22
C PRO A 213 -15.38 17.68 1.40
N ASP A 214 -15.61 18.97 1.23
CA ASP A 214 -16.93 19.57 1.38
C ASP A 214 -17.93 19.05 0.35
N VAL A 215 -17.50 18.93 -0.92
CA VAL A 215 -18.33 18.43 -2.04
C VAL A 215 -18.71 16.97 -1.84
N TYR A 216 -17.82 16.17 -1.23
CA TYR A 216 -17.99 14.73 -1.04
C TYR A 216 -18.43 14.34 0.38
N MET A 217 -18.76 15.29 1.25
CA MET A 217 -19.14 15.05 2.63
C MET A 217 -20.34 14.10 2.78
N ASP A 218 -21.40 14.31 2.01
CA ASP A 218 -22.62 13.52 2.11
C ASP A 218 -22.42 12.10 1.53
N GLU A 219 -21.63 11.98 0.49
CA GLU A 219 -21.27 10.67 -0.04
C GLU A 219 -20.37 9.89 0.93
N ALA A 220 -19.40 10.55 1.53
CA ALA A 220 -18.55 9.96 2.55
C ALA A 220 -19.36 9.46 3.75
N LYS A 221 -20.33 10.26 4.23
CA LYS A 221 -21.25 9.83 5.30
C LYS A 221 -22.06 8.60 4.91
N ARG A 222 -22.62 8.56 3.69
CA ARG A 222 -23.39 7.39 3.21
C ARG A 222 -22.53 6.13 3.12
N ARG A 223 -21.26 6.27 2.78
CA ARG A 223 -20.28 5.18 2.66
C ARG A 223 -19.56 4.88 3.98
N ASN A 224 -19.87 5.58 5.07
CA ASN A 224 -19.16 5.49 6.35
C ASN A 224 -17.64 5.69 6.22
N MET A 225 -17.24 6.63 5.38
CA MET A 225 -15.82 6.92 5.06
C MET A 225 -15.43 8.31 5.54
N ASN A 226 -14.13 8.50 5.74
CA ASN A 226 -13.56 9.84 5.91
C ASN A 226 -13.64 10.62 4.58
N PRO A 227 -14.20 11.86 4.55
CA PRO A 227 -14.32 12.65 3.33
C PRO A 227 -13.00 12.88 2.59
N ARG A 228 -11.91 13.12 3.33
CA ARG A 228 -10.56 13.28 2.77
C ARG A 228 -10.12 12.02 2.01
N MET A 229 -10.29 10.83 2.61
CA MET A 229 -9.96 9.56 1.97
C MET A 229 -10.80 9.32 0.70
N LEU A 230 -12.09 9.66 0.74
CA LEU A 230 -12.93 9.55 -0.45
C LEU A 230 -12.43 10.47 -1.57
N VAL A 231 -12.01 11.69 -1.23
CA VAL A 231 -11.42 12.63 -2.21
C VAL A 231 -10.14 12.07 -2.83
N GLU A 232 -9.25 11.43 -2.07
CA GLU A 232 -8.04 10.78 -2.60
C GLU A 232 -8.36 9.75 -3.67
N PHE A 233 -9.45 8.99 -3.50
CA PHE A 233 -9.92 8.04 -4.50
C PHE A 233 -10.50 8.71 -5.73
N VAL A 234 -11.22 9.82 -5.54
CA VAL A 234 -11.96 10.50 -6.61
C VAL A 234 -11.05 11.41 -7.44
N ASP A 235 -10.14 12.17 -6.81
CA ASP A 235 -9.25 13.11 -7.52
C ASP A 235 -8.06 12.45 -8.24
N GLY A 236 -7.92 11.12 -8.07
CA GLY A 236 -6.88 10.32 -8.67
C GLY A 236 -5.59 10.22 -7.87
N SER A 237 -5.48 10.92 -6.73
CA SER A 237 -4.26 10.90 -5.91
C SER A 237 -3.85 9.50 -5.50
N LYS A 238 -4.80 8.70 -4.98
CA LYS A 238 -4.52 7.32 -4.58
C LYS A 238 -3.98 6.48 -5.74
N THR A 239 -4.54 6.64 -6.95
CA THR A 239 -4.05 5.95 -8.16
C THR A 239 -2.60 6.32 -8.48
N MET A 240 -2.23 7.60 -8.37
CA MET A 240 -0.85 8.04 -8.61
C MET A 240 0.14 7.41 -7.60
N VAL A 241 -0.26 7.36 -6.33
CA VAL A 241 0.52 6.74 -5.25
C VAL A 241 0.72 5.24 -5.50
N GLU A 242 -0.36 4.52 -5.78
CA GLU A 242 -0.31 3.06 -5.99
C GLU A 242 0.52 2.67 -7.22
N MET A 243 0.38 3.41 -8.33
CA MET A 243 1.18 3.15 -9.53
C MET A 243 2.66 3.48 -9.31
N ALA A 244 2.99 4.50 -8.52
CA ALA A 244 4.36 4.79 -8.13
C ALA A 244 4.96 3.68 -7.25
N ALA A 245 4.18 3.10 -6.34
CA ALA A 245 4.63 1.96 -5.55
C ALA A 245 4.99 0.75 -6.45
N ILE A 246 4.15 0.43 -7.44
CA ILE A 246 4.45 -0.63 -8.43
C ILE A 246 5.73 -0.29 -9.21
N ALA A 247 5.84 0.95 -9.71
CA ALA A 247 7.02 1.40 -10.43
C ALA A 247 8.31 1.24 -9.60
N ASN A 248 8.27 1.72 -8.37
CA ASN A 248 9.41 1.68 -7.45
C ASN A 248 9.78 0.25 -7.00
N ALA A 249 8.86 -0.71 -7.03
CA ALA A 249 9.14 -2.10 -6.70
C ALA A 249 9.64 -2.93 -7.89
N THR A 250 9.47 -2.46 -9.13
CA THR A 250 9.67 -3.29 -10.32
C THR A 250 10.64 -2.71 -11.35
N GLY A 251 10.93 -1.41 -11.26
CA GLY A 251 11.70 -0.70 -12.30
C GLY A 251 10.85 -0.24 -13.49
N LEU A 252 9.54 -0.51 -13.50
CA LEU A 252 8.62 0.11 -14.44
C LEU A 252 8.59 1.64 -14.22
N VAL A 253 8.11 2.40 -15.21
CA VAL A 253 8.04 3.86 -15.12
C VAL A 253 6.69 4.36 -15.62
N PRO A 254 6.19 5.52 -15.18
CA PRO A 254 5.09 6.17 -15.88
C PRO A 254 5.55 6.61 -17.28
N ASP A 255 4.75 6.34 -18.33
CA ASP A 255 5.12 6.72 -19.71
C ASP A 255 5.10 8.24 -19.94
N CYS A 256 4.27 8.93 -19.20
CA CYS A 256 4.20 10.39 -19.15
C CYS A 256 3.78 10.84 -17.75
N PRO A 257 3.99 12.11 -17.37
CA PRO A 257 3.52 12.65 -16.11
C PRO A 257 2.00 12.47 -15.96
N GLY A 258 1.58 11.84 -14.85
CA GLY A 258 0.16 11.52 -14.57
C GLY A 258 -0.39 10.30 -15.29
N MET A 259 0.42 9.63 -16.12
CA MET A 259 0.04 8.45 -16.93
C MET A 259 -1.03 8.78 -17.99
N HIS A 260 -1.46 7.79 -18.78
CA HIS A 260 -2.46 8.00 -19.82
C HIS A 260 -3.89 7.89 -19.30
N GLY A 261 -4.17 6.90 -18.44
CA GLY A 261 -5.49 6.64 -17.89
C GLY A 261 -6.58 6.44 -18.94
N PRO A 262 -6.40 5.59 -19.97
CA PRO A 262 -7.35 5.46 -21.03
C PRO A 262 -8.68 4.86 -20.57
N ALA A 263 -9.77 5.15 -21.30
CA ALA A 263 -11.06 4.51 -21.08
C ALA A 263 -11.13 3.11 -21.75
N ALA A 264 -10.04 2.35 -21.72
CA ALA A 264 -9.98 1.00 -22.26
C ALA A 264 -10.77 0.02 -21.39
N THR A 265 -11.67 -0.73 -21.99
CA THR A 265 -12.36 -1.84 -21.32
C THR A 265 -11.39 -3.01 -21.08
N LEU A 266 -11.78 -3.98 -20.26
CA LEU A 266 -10.95 -5.17 -20.02
C LEU A 266 -10.56 -5.89 -21.33
N ALA A 267 -11.48 -5.95 -22.31
CA ALA A 267 -11.23 -6.60 -23.60
C ALA A 267 -10.32 -5.79 -24.53
N GLU A 268 -10.09 -4.52 -24.24
CA GLU A 268 -9.29 -3.60 -25.05
C GLU A 268 -7.93 -3.26 -24.45
N LEU A 269 -7.67 -3.66 -23.18
CA LEU A 269 -6.46 -3.25 -22.46
C LEU A 269 -5.18 -3.50 -23.25
N GLU A 270 -5.01 -4.70 -23.80
CA GLU A 270 -3.79 -5.12 -24.51
C GLU A 270 -3.61 -4.44 -25.88
N THR A 271 -4.69 -3.91 -26.46
CA THR A 271 -4.65 -3.19 -27.74
C THR A 271 -4.50 -1.69 -27.55
N VAL A 272 -4.92 -1.16 -26.40
CA VAL A 272 -4.80 0.26 -26.07
C VAL A 272 -3.49 0.54 -25.31
N LEU A 273 -3.18 -0.23 -24.29
CA LEU A 273 -1.94 -0.11 -23.52
C LEU A 273 -0.80 -0.93 -24.13
N CYS A 274 -0.56 -0.72 -25.41
CA CYS A 274 0.59 -1.24 -26.15
C CYS A 274 1.32 -0.08 -26.85
N PRO A 275 2.52 -0.33 -27.44
CA PRO A 275 3.27 0.72 -28.14
C PRO A 275 2.49 1.39 -29.27
N LYS A 276 2.72 2.67 -29.48
CA LYS A 276 2.14 3.46 -30.61
C LYS A 276 2.43 2.82 -31.96
N ALA A 277 3.60 2.20 -32.12
CA ALA A 277 3.97 1.50 -33.35
C ALA A 277 3.04 0.31 -33.66
N ASP A 278 2.36 -0.23 -32.64
CA ASP A 278 1.45 -1.36 -32.72
C ASP A 278 -0.03 -0.93 -32.58
N GLY A 279 -0.28 0.39 -32.64
CA GLY A 279 -1.63 0.99 -32.62
C GLY A 279 -2.13 1.44 -31.24
N GLY A 280 -1.33 1.31 -30.16
CA GLY A 280 -1.69 1.72 -28.83
C GLY A 280 -1.29 3.16 -28.49
N VAL A 281 -1.24 3.48 -27.18
CA VAL A 281 -0.98 4.83 -26.67
C VAL A 281 0.43 5.00 -26.11
N LEU A 282 1.16 3.90 -25.82
CA LEU A 282 2.42 3.94 -25.12
C LEU A 282 3.58 4.38 -26.02
N SER A 283 4.50 5.20 -25.48
CA SER A 283 5.74 5.56 -26.18
C SER A 283 6.82 4.47 -26.03
N ARG A 284 6.68 3.58 -25.04
CA ARG A 284 7.62 2.51 -24.69
C ARG A 284 6.91 1.35 -23.98
N LYS A 285 7.60 0.21 -23.87
CA LYS A 285 7.20 -0.90 -22.99
C LYS A 285 7.80 -0.72 -21.59
N GLY A 286 7.29 -1.45 -20.61
CA GLY A 286 7.79 -1.42 -19.24
C GLY A 286 7.23 -0.23 -18.45
N VAL A 287 5.92 -0.02 -18.51
CA VAL A 287 5.28 1.14 -17.89
C VAL A 287 4.24 0.74 -16.86
N VAL A 288 3.93 1.69 -15.95
CA VAL A 288 2.74 1.65 -15.11
C VAL A 288 1.67 2.56 -15.68
N ASP A 289 0.41 2.11 -15.64
CA ASP A 289 -0.73 2.91 -16.07
C ASP A 289 -2.02 2.41 -15.39
N TYR A 290 -3.12 3.12 -15.55
CA TYR A 290 -4.43 2.71 -15.05
C TYR A 290 -5.48 2.83 -16.15
N SER A 291 -6.62 2.17 -15.98
CA SER A 291 -7.76 2.33 -16.89
C SER A 291 -8.99 2.85 -16.14
N ILE A 292 -9.72 3.77 -16.77
CA ILE A 292 -11.05 4.21 -16.37
C ILE A 292 -12.16 3.49 -17.14
N GLY A 293 -11.80 2.49 -17.94
CA GLY A 293 -12.72 1.73 -18.78
C GLY A 293 -13.56 0.72 -17.99
N LYS A 294 -14.69 0.35 -18.57
CA LYS A 294 -15.64 -0.57 -17.96
C LYS A 294 -15.05 -1.98 -17.80
N GLY A 295 -15.29 -2.59 -16.63
CA GLY A 295 -14.96 -4.00 -16.36
C GLY A 295 -13.52 -4.23 -15.89
N VAL A 296 -12.68 -3.19 -15.80
CA VAL A 296 -11.31 -3.29 -15.28
C VAL A 296 -11.30 -3.14 -13.75
N ALA A 297 -11.98 -2.14 -13.23
CA ALA A 297 -12.13 -1.99 -11.77
C ALA A 297 -13.14 -2.99 -11.18
N PRO A 298 -12.91 -3.50 -9.95
CA PRO A 298 -11.84 -3.17 -9.00
C PRO A 298 -10.56 -4.00 -9.19
N GLY A 299 -10.29 -4.54 -10.36
CA GLY A 299 -9.19 -5.44 -10.62
C GLY A 299 -7.87 -4.75 -10.94
N VAL A 300 -6.83 -5.58 -10.99
CA VAL A 300 -5.46 -5.22 -11.39
C VAL A 300 -5.04 -6.05 -12.61
N PHE A 301 -4.11 -5.53 -13.41
CA PHE A 301 -3.70 -6.18 -14.64
C PHE A 301 -2.20 -6.08 -14.90
N VAL A 302 -1.70 -7.03 -15.67
CA VAL A 302 -0.37 -7.01 -16.31
C VAL A 302 -0.53 -7.38 -17.78
N ILE A 303 0.00 -6.55 -18.65
CA ILE A 303 0.09 -6.83 -20.09
C ILE A 303 1.50 -7.31 -20.37
N ALA A 304 1.60 -8.54 -20.90
CA ALA A 304 2.87 -9.18 -21.23
C ALA A 304 3.01 -9.43 -22.73
N GLU A 305 4.24 -9.43 -23.21
CA GLU A 305 4.55 -9.76 -24.60
C GLU A 305 4.98 -11.21 -24.72
N MET A 306 4.36 -11.95 -25.64
CA MET A 306 4.76 -13.30 -26.05
C MET A 306 5.09 -13.31 -27.53
N ALA A 307 6.37 -13.16 -27.86
CA ALA A 307 6.82 -13.05 -29.24
C ALA A 307 6.92 -14.42 -29.96
N HIS A 308 7.17 -15.53 -29.22
CA HIS A 308 7.42 -16.84 -29.81
C HIS A 308 6.17 -17.42 -30.48
N PRO A 309 6.21 -17.81 -31.80
CA PRO A 309 5.02 -18.26 -32.54
C PRO A 309 4.29 -19.43 -31.88
N ARG A 310 5.00 -20.42 -31.35
CA ARG A 310 4.40 -21.57 -30.66
C ARG A 310 3.62 -21.19 -29.42
N LEU A 311 4.09 -20.20 -28.68
CA LEU A 311 3.38 -19.70 -27.48
C LEU A 311 2.13 -18.94 -27.88
N ARG A 312 2.21 -18.12 -28.92
CA ARG A 312 1.05 -17.40 -29.47
C ARG A 312 -0.03 -18.36 -29.99
N GLU A 313 0.37 -19.42 -30.69
CA GLU A 313 -0.53 -20.50 -31.10
C GLU A 313 -1.28 -21.10 -29.90
N ARG A 314 -0.54 -21.38 -28.81
CA ARG A 314 -1.14 -21.91 -27.60
C ARG A 314 -2.10 -20.90 -26.93
N MET A 315 -1.75 -19.63 -26.88
CA MET A 315 -2.64 -18.58 -26.36
C MET A 315 -3.91 -18.44 -27.19
N HIS A 316 -3.79 -18.55 -28.52
CA HIS A 316 -4.94 -18.57 -29.42
C HIS A 316 -5.85 -19.79 -29.20
N ASP A 317 -5.28 -21.00 -29.03
CA ASP A 317 -6.04 -22.22 -28.71
C ASP A 317 -6.82 -22.06 -27.40
N LEU A 318 -6.21 -21.39 -26.41
CA LEU A 318 -6.83 -21.05 -25.12
C LEU A 318 -7.80 -19.88 -25.17
N LYS A 319 -8.06 -19.31 -26.36
CA LYS A 319 -8.96 -18.17 -26.61
C LYS A 319 -8.55 -16.87 -25.88
N LEU A 320 -7.25 -16.69 -25.70
CA LEU A 320 -6.67 -15.50 -25.08
C LEU A 320 -6.23 -14.43 -26.08
N GLY A 321 -6.61 -14.56 -27.34
CA GLY A 321 -6.30 -13.59 -28.40
C GLY A 321 -5.19 -14.03 -29.36
N ALA A 322 -4.89 -13.19 -30.36
CA ALA A 322 -3.86 -13.46 -31.37
C ALA A 322 -2.47 -12.97 -30.97
N GLY A 323 -2.36 -12.15 -29.92
CA GLY A 323 -1.11 -11.53 -29.47
C GLY A 323 -0.53 -10.51 -30.47
N PRO A 324 0.68 -10.03 -30.23
CA PRO A 324 1.69 -10.55 -29.28
C PRO A 324 1.50 -10.14 -27.83
N TYR A 325 0.55 -9.24 -27.54
CA TYR A 325 0.28 -8.74 -26.19
C TYR A 325 -0.90 -9.49 -25.58
N TYR A 326 -0.79 -9.81 -24.28
CA TYR A 326 -1.81 -10.57 -23.55
C TYR A 326 -2.01 -9.98 -22.16
N THR A 327 -3.28 -9.81 -21.79
CA THR A 327 -3.68 -9.29 -20.48
C THR A 327 -3.82 -10.43 -19.47
N PHE A 328 -3.06 -10.36 -18.38
CA PHE A 328 -3.26 -11.14 -17.17
C PHE A 328 -4.01 -10.25 -16.17
N TYR A 329 -5.13 -10.76 -15.65
CA TYR A 329 -6.07 -9.94 -14.88
C TYR A 329 -6.52 -10.66 -13.62
N ARG A 330 -6.45 -9.96 -12.49
CA ARG A 330 -7.06 -10.35 -11.22
C ARG A 330 -8.27 -9.45 -10.98
N PRO A 331 -9.53 -9.99 -10.99
CA PRO A 331 -10.75 -9.17 -10.98
C PRO A 331 -11.09 -8.55 -9.63
N TYR A 332 -10.30 -8.83 -8.61
CA TYR A 332 -10.50 -8.35 -7.24
C TYR A 332 -9.16 -8.12 -6.55
N HIS A 333 -9.20 -7.33 -5.51
CA HIS A 333 -8.21 -7.24 -4.45
C HIS A 333 -8.98 -7.10 -3.13
N LEU A 334 -8.54 -7.76 -2.05
CA LEU A 334 -9.33 -7.84 -0.82
C LEU A 334 -8.82 -6.88 0.27
N THR A 335 -7.96 -5.94 -0.10
CA THR A 335 -7.43 -4.89 0.79
C THR A 335 -6.89 -5.45 2.11
N SER A 336 -7.35 -4.94 3.23
CA SER A 336 -7.01 -5.32 4.61
C SER A 336 -7.16 -6.82 4.93
N LEU A 337 -8.06 -7.53 4.23
CA LEU A 337 -8.31 -8.96 4.50
C LEU A 337 -7.12 -9.85 4.11
N GLU A 338 -6.29 -9.43 3.17
CA GLU A 338 -5.11 -10.21 2.76
C GLU A 338 -3.85 -9.86 3.58
N VAL A 339 -3.83 -8.75 4.31
CA VAL A 339 -2.66 -8.27 5.07
C VAL A 339 -2.08 -9.30 6.04
N PRO A 340 -2.88 -10.12 6.75
CA PRO A 340 -2.34 -11.19 7.60
C PRO A 340 -1.48 -12.22 6.84
N LEU A 341 -1.66 -12.38 5.51
CA LEU A 341 -0.81 -13.23 4.69
C LEU A 341 0.62 -12.68 4.61
N SER A 342 0.77 -11.35 4.50
CA SER A 342 2.09 -10.69 4.55
C SER A 342 2.79 -10.92 5.88
N CYS A 343 2.06 -10.80 6.99
CA CYS A 343 2.59 -11.10 8.32
C CYS A 343 3.10 -12.54 8.42
N ALA A 344 2.31 -13.48 7.91
CA ALA A 344 2.67 -14.89 7.92
C ALA A 344 3.91 -15.16 7.05
N ARG A 345 3.97 -14.62 5.82
CA ARG A 345 5.12 -14.79 4.91
C ARG A 345 6.39 -14.15 5.46
N ALA A 346 6.28 -12.95 6.04
CA ALA A 346 7.43 -12.28 6.67
C ALA A 346 8.02 -13.11 7.82
N VAL A 347 7.17 -13.69 8.67
CA VAL A 347 7.65 -14.47 9.83
C VAL A 347 8.12 -15.86 9.42
N LEU A 348 7.37 -16.59 8.56
CA LEU A 348 7.67 -17.97 8.19
C LEU A 348 8.79 -18.09 7.16
N TYR A 349 8.73 -17.25 6.11
CA TYR A 349 9.60 -17.39 4.94
C TYR A 349 10.65 -16.30 4.82
N LYS A 350 10.57 -15.26 5.65
CA LYS A 350 11.44 -14.07 5.55
C LYS A 350 11.35 -13.40 4.17
N THR A 351 10.15 -13.42 3.58
CA THR A 351 9.88 -12.84 2.26
C THR A 351 8.90 -11.70 2.35
N ALA A 352 9.09 -10.71 1.46
CA ALA A 352 8.15 -9.62 1.24
C ALA A 352 7.18 -9.97 0.11
N ASP A 353 5.94 -9.48 0.19
CA ASP A 353 5.01 -9.52 -0.94
C ASP A 353 5.38 -8.47 -1.97
N MET A 354 5.73 -7.28 -1.50
CA MET A 354 6.18 -6.16 -2.32
C MET A 354 7.07 -5.23 -1.50
N GLN A 355 8.17 -4.81 -2.07
CA GLN A 355 9.11 -3.87 -1.47
C GLN A 355 9.75 -3.02 -2.55
N PRO A 356 10.12 -1.75 -2.29
CA PRO A 356 10.78 -0.91 -3.27
C PRO A 356 12.19 -1.39 -3.59
N LEU A 357 12.65 -1.07 -4.79
CA LEU A 357 14.04 -1.19 -5.20
C LEU A 357 14.92 -0.19 -4.43
N ASP A 358 16.23 -0.39 -4.49
CA ASP A 358 17.20 0.51 -3.86
C ASP A 358 17.14 1.94 -4.42
N VAL A 359 16.84 2.06 -5.72
CA VAL A 359 16.70 3.34 -6.42
C VAL A 359 15.27 3.44 -6.97
N PRO A 360 14.48 4.42 -6.54
CA PRO A 360 13.13 4.66 -7.07
C PRO A 360 13.16 5.01 -8.55
N THR A 361 12.13 4.60 -9.30
CA THR A 361 11.94 4.95 -10.72
C THR A 361 10.85 5.97 -10.95
N ALA A 362 9.94 6.12 -10.00
CA ALA A 362 8.87 7.10 -10.00
C ALA A 362 8.84 7.92 -8.72
N GLU A 363 8.41 9.17 -8.85
CA GLU A 363 8.16 10.09 -7.74
C GLU A 363 6.69 10.52 -7.77
N VAL A 364 6.05 10.57 -6.62
CA VAL A 364 4.72 11.14 -6.48
C VAL A 364 4.85 12.60 -6.10
N CYS A 365 4.73 13.47 -7.07
CA CYS A 365 4.71 14.91 -6.94
C CYS A 365 3.30 15.44 -6.68
N ALA A 366 3.08 16.76 -6.79
CA ALA A 366 1.79 17.37 -6.58
C ALA A 366 1.52 18.49 -7.58
N VAL A 367 0.26 18.59 -8.04
CA VAL A 367 -0.24 19.72 -8.82
C VAL A 367 -1.35 20.44 -8.07
N ALA A 368 -1.37 21.78 -8.18
CA ALA A 368 -2.33 22.63 -7.48
C ALA A 368 -3.77 22.39 -7.95
N LYS A 369 -4.72 22.20 -7.03
CA LYS A 369 -6.17 22.10 -7.31
C LYS A 369 -6.82 23.46 -7.56
N LYS A 370 -6.22 24.52 -7.06
CA LYS A 370 -6.69 25.92 -7.15
C LYS A 370 -5.50 26.85 -7.29
N ASP A 371 -5.77 28.12 -7.58
CA ASP A 371 -4.74 29.16 -7.48
C ASP A 371 -4.30 29.30 -6.01
N LEU A 372 -3.00 29.20 -5.75
CA LEU A 372 -2.40 29.31 -4.42
C LEU A 372 -1.61 30.62 -4.31
N LYS A 373 -1.69 31.26 -3.12
CA LYS A 373 -1.04 32.53 -2.87
C LYS A 373 0.19 32.37 -1.97
N PRO A 374 1.21 33.22 -2.10
CA PRO A 374 2.33 33.25 -1.17
C PRO A 374 1.86 33.37 0.27
N GLY A 375 2.45 32.55 1.17
CA GLY A 375 2.06 32.46 2.59
C GLY A 375 0.93 31.48 2.87
N GLU A 376 0.22 30.98 1.86
CA GLU A 376 -0.84 29.99 2.06
C GLU A 376 -0.24 28.67 2.58
N ARG A 377 -0.87 28.09 3.62
CA ARG A 377 -0.47 26.79 4.17
C ARG A 377 -0.92 25.68 3.22
N ILE A 378 -0.07 24.72 3.01
CA ILE A 378 -0.38 23.51 2.24
C ILE A 378 -0.98 22.48 3.19
N ASP A 379 -2.13 21.95 2.84
CA ASP A 379 -2.86 20.92 3.58
C ASP A 379 -2.38 19.51 3.22
N ALA A 380 -3.13 18.48 3.56
CA ALA A 380 -2.78 17.09 3.29
C ALA A 380 -3.33 16.62 1.92
N ILE A 381 -2.85 15.45 1.49
CA ILE A 381 -3.40 14.75 0.32
C ILE A 381 -4.89 14.47 0.53
N GLY A 382 -5.69 14.62 -0.53
CA GLY A 382 -7.14 14.47 -0.46
C GLY A 382 -7.91 15.69 0.10
N GLU A 383 -7.22 16.81 0.31
CA GLU A 383 -7.84 18.07 0.78
C GLU A 383 -7.99 19.10 -0.35
N TYR A 384 -7.68 20.38 -0.13
CA TYR A 384 -8.10 21.48 -1.00
C TYR A 384 -6.98 22.04 -1.88
N THR A 385 -5.70 21.93 -1.48
CA THR A 385 -4.61 22.67 -2.12
C THR A 385 -4.00 21.96 -3.31
N TYR A 386 -3.86 20.64 -3.26
CA TYR A 386 -3.22 19.87 -4.31
C TYR A 386 -3.83 18.47 -4.47
N ARG A 387 -3.49 17.83 -5.58
CA ARG A 387 -3.63 16.39 -5.80
C ARG A 387 -2.30 15.76 -6.20
N ALA A 388 -2.13 14.49 -5.93
CA ALA A 388 -0.92 13.76 -6.29
C ALA A 388 -0.75 13.62 -7.81
N TRP A 389 0.51 13.56 -8.25
CA TRP A 389 0.88 13.52 -9.65
C TRP A 389 2.16 12.72 -9.85
N ILE A 390 2.04 11.50 -10.39
CA ILE A 390 3.19 10.64 -10.64
C ILE A 390 4.04 11.18 -11.79
N MET A 391 5.36 11.12 -11.61
CA MET A 391 6.36 11.46 -12.63
C MET A 391 7.50 10.43 -12.59
N ALA A 392 8.21 10.25 -13.70
CA ALA A 392 9.50 9.57 -13.65
C ALA A 392 10.46 10.37 -12.77
N VAL A 393 11.31 9.69 -11.97
CA VAL A 393 12.23 10.36 -11.04
C VAL A 393 13.09 11.41 -11.75
N GLY A 394 13.61 11.12 -12.96
CA GLY A 394 14.42 12.07 -13.72
C GLY A 394 13.68 13.37 -14.06
N ASP A 395 12.40 13.29 -14.40
CA ASP A 395 11.57 14.46 -14.69
C ASP A 395 11.20 15.23 -13.41
N ALA A 396 10.92 14.53 -12.33
CA ALA A 396 10.64 15.14 -11.03
C ALA A 396 11.85 15.94 -10.50
N VAL A 397 13.04 15.36 -10.58
CA VAL A 397 14.32 16.02 -10.20
C VAL A 397 14.58 17.23 -11.08
N LYS A 398 14.47 17.09 -12.41
CA LYS A 398 14.65 18.19 -13.36
C LYS A 398 13.70 19.35 -13.12
N SER A 399 12.46 19.05 -12.78
CA SER A 399 11.43 20.04 -12.47
C SER A 399 11.52 20.57 -11.04
N ARG A 400 12.44 20.05 -10.21
CA ARG A 400 12.52 20.35 -8.78
C ARG A 400 11.19 20.16 -8.04
N ALA A 401 10.41 19.17 -8.49
CA ALA A 401 9.10 18.87 -7.92
C ALA A 401 9.22 18.42 -6.45
N VAL A 402 8.29 18.87 -5.61
CA VAL A 402 8.23 18.42 -4.21
C VAL A 402 7.44 17.12 -4.14
N PRO A 403 7.99 16.06 -3.52
CA PRO A 403 7.22 14.85 -3.23
C PRO A 403 5.97 15.17 -2.40
N CYS A 404 4.82 14.65 -2.80
CA CYS A 404 3.54 15.00 -2.18
C CYS A 404 3.50 14.67 -0.67
N GLY A 405 4.15 13.58 -0.25
CA GLY A 405 4.25 13.18 1.17
C GLY A 405 5.01 14.17 2.07
N LEU A 406 5.71 15.15 1.49
CA LEU A 406 6.45 16.19 2.23
C LEU A 406 5.69 17.51 2.36
N LEU A 407 4.56 17.66 1.68
CA LEU A 407 3.89 18.96 1.52
C LEU A 407 3.03 19.35 2.71
N GLU A 408 2.47 18.39 3.45
CA GLU A 408 1.59 18.67 4.60
C GLU A 408 2.30 19.55 5.63
N GLY A 409 1.66 20.68 5.95
CA GLY A 409 2.19 21.67 6.90
C GLY A 409 3.18 22.67 6.28
N GLY A 410 3.58 22.45 5.05
CA GLY A 410 4.41 23.38 4.27
C GLY A 410 3.68 24.67 3.91
N LYS A 411 4.38 25.56 3.18
CA LYS A 411 3.86 26.87 2.76
C LYS A 411 4.21 27.17 1.31
N VAL A 412 3.28 27.82 0.63
CA VAL A 412 3.52 28.42 -0.70
C VAL A 412 4.43 29.63 -0.55
N THR A 413 5.51 29.70 -1.31
CA THR A 413 6.48 30.81 -1.29
C THR A 413 6.29 31.77 -2.46
N LYS A 414 5.80 31.29 -3.60
CA LYS A 414 5.44 32.08 -4.79
C LYS A 414 4.07 31.63 -5.28
N ALA A 415 3.34 32.53 -5.94
CA ALA A 415 2.01 32.19 -6.50
C ALA A 415 2.12 30.98 -7.44
N VAL A 416 1.16 30.05 -7.31
CA VAL A 416 1.03 28.84 -8.13
C VAL A 416 -0.37 28.85 -8.74
N LYS A 417 -0.48 28.65 -10.04
CA LYS A 417 -1.79 28.55 -10.71
C LYS A 417 -2.35 27.14 -10.59
N LYS A 418 -3.68 27.04 -10.67
CA LYS A 418 -4.35 25.74 -10.77
C LYS A 418 -3.73 24.90 -11.90
N GLY A 419 -3.40 23.65 -11.59
CA GLY A 419 -2.78 22.71 -12.52
C GLY A 419 -1.26 22.80 -12.63
N GLU A 420 -0.63 23.83 -12.04
CA GLU A 420 0.84 23.92 -12.00
C GLU A 420 1.44 23.02 -10.94
N LEU A 421 2.67 22.58 -11.18
CA LEU A 421 3.44 21.70 -10.31
C LEU A 421 3.91 22.46 -9.06
N LEU A 422 3.80 21.83 -7.89
CA LEU A 422 4.41 22.30 -6.67
C LEU A 422 5.88 21.89 -6.65
N THR A 423 6.77 22.88 -6.55
CA THR A 423 8.21 22.71 -6.65
C THR A 423 8.92 23.37 -5.47
N TYR A 424 10.17 23.02 -5.22
CA TYR A 424 11.01 23.70 -4.23
C TYR A 424 11.28 25.19 -4.55
N ASP A 425 10.90 25.65 -5.76
CA ASP A 425 11.01 27.05 -6.13
C ASP A 425 9.77 27.88 -5.75
N ASN A 426 8.61 27.23 -5.53
CA ASN A 426 7.34 27.89 -5.20
C ASN A 426 6.71 27.39 -3.88
N CYS A 427 7.31 26.39 -3.22
CA CYS A 427 6.87 25.85 -1.95
C CYS A 427 8.05 25.64 -1.00
N ALA A 428 7.79 25.74 0.30
CA ALA A 428 8.69 25.33 1.37
C ALA A 428 8.03 24.22 2.20
N VAL A 429 8.75 23.12 2.42
CA VAL A 429 8.33 22.01 3.28
C VAL A 429 8.62 22.34 4.76
N ASP A 430 7.92 21.67 5.69
CA ASP A 430 8.22 21.79 7.12
C ASP A 430 9.48 20.97 7.47
N ALA A 431 10.62 21.65 7.61
CA ALA A 431 11.90 21.04 7.94
C ALA A 431 11.91 20.32 9.31
N ASN A 432 10.95 20.58 10.19
CA ASN A 432 10.84 19.90 11.49
C ASN A 432 10.08 18.56 11.40
N SER A 433 9.36 18.34 10.31
CA SER A 433 8.62 17.09 10.08
C SER A 433 9.54 15.88 10.05
N GLY A 434 9.15 14.79 10.72
CA GLY A 434 9.91 13.53 10.75
C GLY A 434 10.11 12.93 9.36
N ILE A 435 9.06 12.92 8.51
CA ILE A 435 9.16 12.38 7.16
C ILE A 435 10.10 13.20 6.25
N VAL A 436 10.18 14.52 6.43
CA VAL A 436 11.13 15.38 5.71
C VAL A 436 12.56 15.02 6.09
N LYS A 437 12.83 14.76 7.38
CA LYS A 437 14.15 14.31 7.85
C LYS A 437 14.51 12.92 7.33
N LEU A 438 13.53 11.99 7.30
CA LEU A 438 13.74 10.66 6.75
C LEU A 438 13.99 10.71 5.24
N ARG A 439 13.26 11.57 4.52
CA ARG A 439 13.49 11.79 3.09
C ARG A 439 14.87 12.36 2.82
N GLN A 440 15.36 13.29 3.62
CA GLN A 440 16.73 13.79 3.50
C GLN A 440 17.76 12.65 3.63
N ARG A 441 17.56 11.73 4.61
CA ARG A 441 18.43 10.55 4.75
C ARG A 441 18.37 9.64 3.52
N GLN A 442 17.18 9.47 2.92
CA GLN A 442 17.03 8.71 1.67
C GLN A 442 17.79 9.39 0.53
N ASP A 443 17.63 10.70 0.37
CA ASP A 443 18.30 11.45 -0.71
C ASP A 443 19.84 11.42 -0.57
N ASP A 444 20.36 11.47 0.66
CA ASP A 444 21.78 11.34 0.94
C ASP A 444 22.27 9.91 0.65
N MET A 445 21.54 8.88 1.08
CA MET A 445 21.84 7.49 0.74
C MET A 445 21.89 7.25 -0.78
N LEU A 446 20.93 7.80 -1.52
CA LEU A 446 20.90 7.65 -2.99
C LEU A 446 22.05 8.35 -3.68
N LYS A 447 22.52 9.52 -3.19
CA LYS A 447 23.72 10.20 -3.70
C LYS A 447 24.96 9.33 -3.52
N ASP A 448 25.12 8.72 -2.33
CA ASP A 448 26.27 7.86 -2.03
C ASP A 448 26.27 6.59 -2.91
N MET A 449 25.11 6.08 -3.29
CA MET A 449 24.99 4.91 -4.18
C MET A 449 25.33 5.24 -5.66
N MET A 450 25.18 6.50 -6.06
CA MET A 450 25.45 6.95 -7.45
C MET A 450 26.82 7.58 -7.63
N ALA A 451 27.56 7.85 -6.54
CA ALA A 451 28.92 8.38 -6.55
C ALA A 451 29.95 7.26 -6.72
#